data_b74765c7e4b20815cd1e6a65f8f04584
#
_entry.id   b74765c7e4b20815cd1e6a65f8f04584
#
_cell.length_a   1.000
_cell.length_b   1.000
_cell.length_c   1.000
_cell.angle_alpha   90.00
_cell.angle_beta   90.00
_cell.angle_gamma   90.00
#
_symmetry.space_group_name_H-M   'P 1'
#
loop_
_entity.id
_entity.type
_entity.pdbx_description
1 polymer ?
#
loop_
_entity_poly.entity_id
_entity_poly.type
_entity_poly.pdbx_seq_one_letter_code
_entity_poly.pdbx_strand_id
1 'polypeptide(L)'
;MQAYNVNTTNEFLFETLKRIRASDLEESLLLLPFSSVCKILEMLPSLLLNNYQNELVCKIAMFLLKIHHAPIVANRALLSNLRQLNKLAMVKVEELRDMVGYNFYGLQLLQKEIEDREGIQLFKDATTKRKVGEKKRRQREK
;
A
#
# COMPACT_ATOMS: atom_id res chain seq x y z
N MET A 1 4.70 -20.41 -18.79
CA MET A 1 5.80 -19.55 -18.30
C MET A 1 6.43 -18.73 -19.43
N GLN A 2 6.64 -19.28 -20.62
CA GLN A 2 7.24 -18.52 -21.75
C GLN A 2 6.47 -17.24 -22.16
N ALA A 3 5.14 -17.24 -22.05
CA ALA A 3 4.30 -16.06 -22.41
C ALA A 3 4.43 -14.86 -21.45
N TYR A 4 5.04 -15.04 -20.28
CA TYR A 4 5.15 -13.99 -19.25
C TYR A 4 6.59 -13.57 -18.94
N ASN A 5 7.58 -14.14 -19.63
CA ASN A 5 9.01 -13.88 -19.40
C ASN A 5 9.46 -14.05 -17.92
N VAL A 6 8.88 -15.02 -17.23
CA VAL A 6 9.12 -15.29 -15.80
C VAL A 6 9.85 -16.60 -15.61
N ASN A 7 10.86 -16.60 -14.74
CA ASN A 7 11.74 -17.74 -14.51
C ASN A 7 11.26 -18.64 -13.38
N THR A 8 10.45 -18.12 -12.44
CA THR A 8 9.98 -18.85 -11.27
C THR A 8 8.46 -18.92 -11.20
N THR A 9 7.94 -19.98 -10.58
CA THR A 9 6.50 -20.15 -10.33
C THR A 9 5.93 -19.01 -9.48
N ASN A 10 6.71 -18.52 -8.53
CA ASN A 10 6.31 -17.42 -7.65
C ASN A 10 6.16 -16.09 -8.41
N GLU A 11 7.10 -15.80 -9.30
CA GLU A 11 7.00 -14.62 -10.19
C GLU A 11 5.79 -14.72 -11.12
N PHE A 12 5.54 -15.88 -11.69
CA PHE A 12 4.38 -16.10 -12.55
C PHE A 12 3.07 -15.84 -11.80
N LEU A 13 2.94 -16.38 -10.61
CA LEU A 13 1.75 -16.22 -9.77
C LEU A 13 1.56 -14.74 -9.38
N PHE A 14 2.64 -14.05 -9.04
CA PHE A 14 2.59 -12.63 -8.72
C PHE A 14 2.22 -11.75 -9.92
N GLU A 15 2.81 -12.01 -11.10
CA GLU A 15 2.44 -11.28 -12.33
C GLU A 15 0.97 -11.52 -12.72
N THR A 16 0.43 -12.68 -12.40
CA THR A 16 -1.01 -12.96 -12.58
C THR A 16 -1.85 -12.14 -11.62
N LEU A 17 -1.49 -12.09 -10.33
CA LEU A 17 -2.19 -11.29 -9.32
C LEU A 17 -2.16 -9.79 -9.64
N LYS A 18 -1.04 -9.29 -10.16
CA LYS A 18 -0.87 -7.89 -10.56
C LYS A 18 -1.80 -7.47 -11.71
N ARG A 19 -2.17 -8.40 -12.58
CA ARG A 19 -3.05 -8.13 -13.73
C ARG A 19 -4.53 -8.12 -13.37
N ILE A 20 -4.90 -8.64 -12.21
CA ILE A 20 -6.26 -8.60 -11.72
C ILE A 20 -6.60 -7.14 -11.35
N ARG A 21 -7.76 -6.67 -11.75
CA ARG A 21 -8.24 -5.34 -11.37
C ARG A 21 -8.37 -5.25 -9.85
N ALA A 22 -8.07 -4.09 -9.29
CA ALA A 22 -8.15 -3.88 -7.83
C ALA A 22 -9.56 -4.18 -7.27
N SER A 23 -10.63 -3.93 -8.05
CA SER A 23 -12.01 -4.28 -7.71
C SER A 23 -12.25 -5.78 -7.59
N ASP A 24 -11.60 -6.57 -8.47
CA ASP A 24 -11.87 -8.00 -8.61
C ASP A 24 -10.89 -8.85 -7.80
N LEU A 25 -9.82 -8.23 -7.27
CA LEU A 25 -8.76 -8.91 -6.54
C LEU A 25 -9.30 -9.56 -5.26
N GLU A 26 -10.09 -8.84 -4.48
CA GLU A 26 -10.66 -9.33 -3.22
C GLU A 26 -11.61 -10.50 -3.47
N GLU A 27 -12.46 -10.40 -4.48
CA GLU A 27 -13.38 -11.47 -4.87
C GLU A 27 -12.63 -12.70 -5.37
N SER A 28 -11.61 -12.51 -6.20
CA SER A 28 -10.75 -13.59 -6.69
C SER A 28 -10.02 -14.31 -5.56
N LEU A 29 -9.51 -13.56 -4.56
CA LEU A 29 -8.83 -14.13 -3.40
C LEU A 29 -9.80 -14.86 -2.46
N LEU A 30 -11.05 -14.40 -2.35
CA LEU A 30 -12.08 -15.04 -1.53
C LEU A 30 -12.45 -16.45 -2.02
N LEU A 31 -12.45 -16.63 -3.34
CA LEU A 31 -12.78 -17.92 -3.97
C LEU A 31 -11.67 -18.97 -3.87
N LEU A 32 -10.50 -18.60 -3.37
CA LEU A 32 -9.37 -19.52 -3.29
C LEU A 32 -9.55 -20.55 -2.17
N PRO A 33 -9.24 -21.83 -2.44
CA PRO A 33 -9.19 -22.85 -1.40
C PRO A 33 -8.04 -22.56 -0.43
N PHE A 34 -8.19 -22.94 0.84
CA PHE A 34 -7.20 -22.67 1.90
C PHE A 34 -5.80 -23.20 1.57
N SER A 35 -5.69 -24.32 0.85
CA SER A 35 -4.40 -24.85 0.38
C SER A 35 -3.64 -23.88 -0.53
N SER A 36 -4.36 -23.14 -1.38
CA SER A 36 -3.76 -22.10 -2.25
C SER A 36 -3.42 -20.84 -1.46
N VAL A 37 -4.24 -20.49 -0.46
CA VAL A 37 -3.95 -19.39 0.47
C VAL A 37 -2.64 -19.64 1.22
N CYS A 38 -2.39 -20.87 1.72
CA CYS A 38 -1.13 -21.23 2.36
C CYS A 38 0.07 -21.00 1.44
N LYS A 39 0.00 -21.45 0.20
CA LYS A 39 1.07 -21.25 -0.79
C LYS A 39 1.33 -19.78 -1.10
N ILE A 40 0.27 -18.98 -1.20
CA ILE A 40 0.41 -17.53 -1.38
C ILE A 40 1.10 -16.93 -0.16
N LEU A 41 0.65 -17.21 1.06
CA LEU A 41 1.27 -16.69 2.28
C LEU A 41 2.74 -17.09 2.43
N GLU A 42 3.13 -18.28 1.97
CA GLU A 42 4.53 -18.74 1.97
C GLU A 42 5.41 -17.95 0.99
N MET A 43 4.88 -17.48 -0.12
CA MET A 43 5.67 -16.74 -1.11
C MET A 43 5.75 -15.22 -0.82
N LEU A 44 4.79 -14.63 -0.08
CA LEU A 44 4.76 -13.19 0.16
C LEU A 44 6.04 -12.61 0.79
N PRO A 45 6.71 -13.28 1.76
CA PRO A 45 7.97 -12.76 2.30
C PRO A 45 9.06 -12.59 1.24
N SER A 46 9.18 -13.53 0.30
CA SER A 46 10.18 -13.44 -0.78
C SER A 46 9.89 -12.29 -1.75
N LEU A 47 8.61 -12.00 -1.99
CA LEU A 47 8.20 -10.86 -2.83
C LEU A 47 8.52 -9.52 -2.17
N LEU A 48 8.30 -9.39 -0.85
CA LEU A 48 8.68 -8.19 -0.10
C LEU A 48 10.20 -7.98 -0.07
N LEU A 49 10.99 -9.04 0.05
CA LEU A 49 12.45 -8.96 0.00
C LEU A 49 12.94 -8.43 -1.35
N ASN A 50 12.29 -8.86 -2.44
CA ASN A 50 12.64 -8.44 -3.80
C ASN A 50 12.03 -7.09 -4.21
N ASN A 51 11.35 -6.40 -3.29
CA ASN A 51 10.67 -5.12 -3.54
C ASN A 51 9.62 -5.17 -4.69
N TYR A 52 8.98 -6.30 -4.89
CA TYR A 52 7.90 -6.44 -5.87
C TYR A 52 6.61 -5.81 -5.34
N GLN A 53 6.27 -4.60 -5.78
CA GLN A 53 5.02 -3.90 -5.47
C GLN A 53 4.54 -4.10 -4.01
N ASN A 54 5.34 -3.63 -3.06
CA ASN A 54 5.14 -3.84 -1.62
C ASN A 54 3.72 -3.51 -1.15
N GLU A 55 3.08 -2.50 -1.75
CA GLU A 55 1.70 -2.12 -1.43
C GLU A 55 0.71 -3.24 -1.77
N LEU A 56 0.81 -3.81 -2.98
CA LEU A 56 -0.07 -4.90 -3.42
C LEU A 56 0.14 -6.15 -2.56
N VAL A 57 1.40 -6.51 -2.28
CA VAL A 57 1.75 -7.64 -1.42
C VAL A 57 1.17 -7.47 -0.02
N CYS A 58 1.30 -6.28 0.58
CA CYS A 58 0.71 -5.99 1.88
C CYS A 58 -0.82 -6.05 1.86
N LYS A 59 -1.48 -5.52 0.83
CA LYS A 59 -2.94 -5.61 0.67
C LYS A 59 -3.41 -7.05 0.59
N ILE A 60 -2.78 -7.88 -0.23
CA ILE A 60 -3.09 -9.31 -0.34
C ILE A 60 -2.90 -10.01 1.00
N ALA A 61 -1.77 -9.78 1.68
CA ALA A 61 -1.49 -10.36 2.99
C ALA A 61 -2.58 -10.02 4.01
N MET A 62 -2.90 -8.73 4.15
CA MET A 62 -3.92 -8.26 5.10
C MET A 62 -5.29 -8.83 4.80
N PHE A 63 -5.68 -8.90 3.54
CA PHE A 63 -6.96 -9.47 3.13
C PHE A 63 -7.06 -10.96 3.48
N LEU A 64 -6.05 -11.76 3.09
CA LEU A 64 -6.03 -13.20 3.36
C LEU A 64 -6.00 -13.50 4.87
N LEU A 65 -5.23 -12.74 5.65
CA LEU A 65 -5.18 -12.88 7.10
C LEU A 65 -6.52 -12.56 7.75
N LYS A 66 -7.24 -11.54 7.25
CA LYS A 66 -8.56 -11.16 7.76
C LYS A 66 -9.62 -12.23 7.49
N ILE A 67 -9.66 -12.77 6.27
CA ILE A 67 -10.69 -13.73 5.86
C ILE A 67 -10.41 -15.14 6.43
N HIS A 68 -9.16 -15.57 6.41
CA HIS A 68 -8.77 -16.92 6.80
C HIS A 68 -8.10 -16.99 8.18
N HIS A 69 -8.35 -16.02 9.09
CA HIS A 69 -7.66 -15.95 10.38
C HIS A 69 -7.77 -17.23 11.19
N ALA A 70 -8.96 -17.84 11.28
CA ALA A 70 -9.19 -19.04 12.10
C ALA A 70 -8.37 -20.26 11.63
N PRO A 71 -8.43 -20.68 10.34
CA PRO A 71 -7.60 -21.78 9.87
C PRO A 71 -6.10 -21.45 9.86
N ILE A 72 -5.71 -20.18 9.69
CA ILE A 72 -4.30 -19.77 9.74
C ILE A 72 -3.74 -19.94 11.15
N VAL A 73 -4.47 -19.50 12.19
CA VAL A 73 -4.06 -19.64 13.60
C VAL A 73 -3.94 -21.11 14.01
N ALA A 74 -4.80 -21.97 13.49
CA ALA A 74 -4.75 -23.41 13.74
C ALA A 74 -3.54 -24.07 13.05
N ASN A 75 -2.96 -23.48 12.02
CA ASN A 75 -1.85 -24.04 11.25
C ASN A 75 -0.49 -23.56 11.78
N ARG A 76 0.12 -24.36 12.65
CA ARG A 76 1.44 -24.04 13.24
C ARG A 76 2.57 -23.92 12.22
N ALA A 77 2.48 -24.60 11.07
CA ALA A 77 3.51 -24.54 10.05
C ALA A 77 3.65 -23.13 9.43
N LEU A 78 2.57 -22.37 9.39
CA LEU A 78 2.58 -21.01 8.85
C LEU A 78 3.15 -19.95 9.81
N LEU A 79 3.27 -20.24 11.11
CA LEU A 79 3.67 -19.24 12.11
C LEU A 79 5.05 -18.63 11.85
N SER A 80 6.02 -19.41 11.38
CA SER A 80 7.36 -18.91 11.03
C SER A 80 7.30 -17.91 9.87
N ASN A 81 6.57 -18.27 8.82
CA ASN A 81 6.39 -17.43 7.64
C ASN A 81 5.61 -16.16 7.96
N LEU A 82 4.59 -16.25 8.82
CA LEU A 82 3.82 -15.09 9.26
C LEU A 82 4.65 -14.12 10.10
N ARG A 83 5.52 -14.62 10.98
CA ARG A 83 6.45 -13.78 11.74
C ARG A 83 7.42 -13.05 10.82
N GLN A 84 7.98 -13.77 9.84
CA GLN A 84 8.86 -13.17 8.84
C GLN A 84 8.11 -12.13 7.99
N LEU A 85 6.91 -12.48 7.51
CA LEU A 85 6.04 -11.58 6.74
C LEU A 85 5.74 -10.30 7.51
N ASN A 86 5.33 -10.41 8.78
CA ASN A 86 5.04 -9.26 9.63
C ASN A 86 6.27 -8.35 9.80
N LYS A 87 7.44 -8.94 10.11
CA LYS A 87 8.68 -8.17 10.25
C LYS A 87 9.05 -7.42 8.98
N LEU A 88 8.99 -8.09 7.82
CA LEU A 88 9.30 -7.48 6.52
C LEU A 88 8.25 -6.42 6.14
N ALA A 89 6.96 -6.71 6.34
CA ALA A 89 5.90 -5.76 6.04
C ALA A 89 6.04 -4.46 6.84
N MET A 90 6.37 -4.54 8.14
CA MET A 90 6.59 -3.35 8.96
C MET A 90 7.73 -2.49 8.40
N VAL A 91 8.88 -3.11 8.10
CA VAL A 91 10.02 -2.38 7.50
C VAL A 91 9.64 -1.75 6.17
N LYS A 92 8.94 -2.50 5.29
CA LYS A 92 8.56 -1.99 3.97
C LYS A 92 7.51 -0.89 4.02
N VAL A 93 6.59 -0.94 4.96
CA VAL A 93 5.61 0.14 5.18
C VAL A 93 6.29 1.40 5.71
N GLU A 94 7.28 1.27 6.61
CA GLU A 94 8.08 2.41 7.07
C GLU A 94 8.88 3.04 5.93
N GLU A 95 9.57 2.23 5.10
CA GLU A 95 10.30 2.71 3.92
C GLU A 95 9.37 3.48 2.95
N LEU A 96 8.17 2.96 2.69
CA LEU A 96 7.17 3.61 1.83
C LEU A 96 6.69 4.94 2.44
N ARG A 97 6.40 4.95 3.74
CA ARG A 97 5.98 6.17 4.45
C ARG A 97 7.05 7.25 4.35
N ASP A 98 8.31 6.89 4.57
CA ASP A 98 9.42 7.83 4.54
C ASP A 98 9.65 8.36 3.11
N MET A 99 9.53 7.50 2.09
CA MET A 99 9.59 7.90 0.68
C MET A 99 8.47 8.88 0.30
N VAL A 100 7.24 8.60 0.71
CA VAL A 100 6.09 9.49 0.48
C VAL A 100 6.30 10.83 1.20
N GLY A 101 6.77 10.79 2.44
CA GLY A 101 7.10 11.99 3.22
C GLY A 101 8.16 12.84 2.52
N TYR A 102 9.26 12.24 2.10
CA TYR A 102 10.34 12.91 1.39
C TYR A 102 9.86 13.56 0.08
N ASN A 103 9.11 12.81 -0.74
CA ASN A 103 8.56 13.34 -2.00
C ASN A 103 7.57 14.48 -1.75
N PHE A 104 6.74 14.38 -0.71
CA PHE A 104 5.79 15.43 -0.33
C PHE A 104 6.50 16.73 0.04
N TYR A 105 7.54 16.66 0.88
CA TYR A 105 8.34 17.84 1.22
C TYR A 105 9.09 18.40 0.01
N GLY A 106 9.60 17.56 -0.88
CA GLY A 106 10.21 17.98 -2.14
C GLY A 106 9.24 18.76 -3.02
N LEU A 107 8.00 18.29 -3.15
CA LEU A 107 6.95 19.00 -3.90
C LEU A 107 6.58 20.33 -3.25
N GLN A 108 6.49 20.40 -1.93
CA GLN A 108 6.23 21.66 -1.22
C GLN A 108 7.36 22.67 -1.44
N LEU A 109 8.62 22.23 -1.44
CA LEU A 109 9.77 23.09 -1.70
C LEU A 109 9.72 23.64 -3.14
N LEU A 110 9.47 22.79 -4.12
CA LEU A 110 9.33 23.20 -5.53
C LEU A 110 8.17 24.17 -5.72
N GLN A 111 7.02 23.88 -5.09
CA GLN A 111 5.87 24.78 -5.12
C GLN A 111 6.25 26.17 -4.59
N LYS A 112 6.90 26.24 -3.43
CA LYS A 112 7.33 27.51 -2.83
C LYS A 112 8.31 28.25 -3.75
N GLU A 113 9.26 27.54 -4.35
CA GLU A 113 10.23 28.14 -5.26
C GLU A 113 9.56 28.73 -6.52
N ILE A 114 8.54 28.06 -7.07
CA ILE A 114 7.77 28.56 -8.20
C ILE A 114 6.95 29.80 -7.79
N GLU A 115 6.28 29.75 -6.63
CA GLU A 115 5.51 30.87 -6.11
C GLU A 115 6.40 32.11 -5.86
N ASP A 116 7.59 31.91 -5.33
CA ASP A 116 8.58 32.96 -5.08
C ASP A 116 9.10 33.59 -6.39
N ARG A 117 9.30 32.78 -7.43
CA ARG A 117 9.79 33.25 -8.77
C ARG A 117 8.71 33.98 -9.57
N GLU A 118 7.49 33.46 -9.55
CA GLU A 118 6.41 33.96 -10.40
C GLU A 118 5.51 34.96 -9.69
N GLY A 119 5.63 35.11 -8.37
CA GLY A 119 4.76 35.97 -7.53
C GLY A 119 3.30 35.51 -7.52
N ILE A 120 3.04 34.30 -7.98
CA ILE A 120 1.71 33.70 -8.11
C ILE A 120 1.58 32.54 -7.12
N GLN A 121 0.58 32.61 -6.22
CA GLN A 121 0.23 31.45 -5.41
C GLN A 121 -0.52 30.40 -6.25
N LEU A 122 0.19 29.34 -6.64
CA LEU A 122 -0.38 28.25 -7.46
C LEU A 122 -1.44 27.44 -6.72
N PHE A 123 -1.26 27.23 -5.41
CA PHE A 123 -2.19 26.47 -4.59
C PHE A 123 -2.53 27.25 -3.32
N LYS A 124 -3.78 27.68 -3.19
CA LYS A 124 -4.30 28.20 -1.92
C LYS A 124 -4.79 27.01 -1.09
N ASP A 125 -4.24 26.84 0.08
CA ASP A 125 -4.71 25.81 1.00
C ASP A 125 -6.21 26.02 1.30
N ALA A 126 -7.02 25.02 0.97
CA ALA A 126 -8.47 25.05 1.18
C ALA A 126 -8.85 25.26 2.65
N THR A 127 -7.96 24.89 3.58
CA THR A 127 -8.15 25.09 5.02
C THR A 127 -8.00 26.56 5.44
N THR A 128 -7.18 27.33 4.73
CA THR A 128 -6.97 28.77 5.01
C THR A 128 -8.24 29.57 4.67
N LYS A 129 -8.94 29.20 3.60
CA LYS A 129 -10.23 29.84 3.24
C LYS A 129 -11.32 29.62 4.29
N ARG A 130 -11.37 28.44 4.94
CA ARG A 130 -12.32 28.17 6.03
C ARG A 130 -12.06 29.03 7.27
N LYS A 131 -10.81 29.13 7.70
CA LYS A 131 -10.46 29.93 8.89
C LYS A 131 -10.73 31.43 8.72
N VAL A 132 -10.52 31.98 7.53
CA VAL A 132 -10.83 33.41 7.25
C VAL A 132 -12.34 33.66 7.18
N GLY A 133 -13.10 32.70 6.61
CA GLY A 133 -14.58 32.76 6.58
C GLY A 133 -15.21 32.74 7.97
N GLU A 134 -14.72 31.84 8.84
CA GLU A 134 -15.21 31.77 10.24
C GLU A 134 -14.86 33.02 11.09
N LYS A 135 -13.65 33.59 10.92
CA LYS A 135 -13.30 34.84 11.59
C LYS A 135 -14.18 36.00 11.15
N LYS A 136 -14.51 36.14 9.85
CA LYS A 136 -15.42 37.18 9.35
C LYS A 136 -16.86 36.99 9.82
N ARG A 137 -17.31 35.77 10.02
CA ARG A 137 -18.64 35.47 10.53
C ARG A 137 -18.78 35.85 12.01
N ARG A 138 -17.80 35.51 12.86
CA ARG A 138 -17.74 35.85 14.26
C ARG A 138 -17.58 37.37 14.54
N GLN A 139 -17.05 38.14 13.58
CA GLN A 139 -16.95 39.60 13.70
C GLN A 139 -18.23 40.32 13.28
N ARG A 140 -19.16 39.67 12.55
CA ARG A 140 -20.47 40.23 12.16
C ARG A 140 -21.58 39.91 13.18
N GLU A 141 -21.34 38.98 14.08
CA GLU A 141 -22.26 38.53 15.13
C GLU A 141 -21.98 39.22 16.50
N LYS A 142 -21.00 40.13 16.54
CA LYS A 142 -20.73 41.05 17.65
C LYS A 142 -21.12 42.47 17.28
#